data_0bb3c936be56d9b9715e3c2f16a88052
#
_entry.id   0bb3c936be56d9b9715e3c2f16a88052
#
_cell.length_a   1.000
_cell.length_b   1.000
_cell.length_c   1.000
_cell.angle_alpha   90.00
_cell.angle_beta   90.00
_cell.angle_gamma   90.00
#
_symmetry.space_group_name_H-M   'P 1'
#
loop_
_entity.id
_entity.type
_entity.pdbx_description
1 polymer ?
#
loop_
_entity_poly.entity_id
_entity_poly.type
_entity_poly.pdbx_seq_one_letter_code
_entity_poly.pdbx_strand_id
1 'polypeptide(L)'
;LRDLKKGSGKVHEAGRLKENKLVEKNFDPRKFKIPIDRIRGGYYSDKYFTRFVEVLRKARYNPRVLYQFFPRRDACVVGIHEAIAILRTCTGYYRDIDKSERLFSKILDVEYALQSAIYDMDREKMDQAFRDKWDIREQLNALWVDKWNEIEVRALSDGEMAKDREAIMTIEGDPNFFGYLETVLLGVIARASSTATAVKKVVQAANGKPILFFSARFDHHWVQATDGYAALKAGANGVSTDANADYWGAESLGTIPHALIAAMGGDTVKASEEFDKHISGTVNRIALVDWDNDVIGTTKAILKDMYEKKYKKRYIECESVLSDIIGTGKGKMYAVRFDTSGSLRDKSVIPQDSNSLGVCPELVWRARREFDRIGADNLKIVVSGGFNTERIELFERLEVPVDIYGVGSSLLKQKIDFTGDIVMLNGKECAKYGRGVVDHSRLEKVEMN
;
A
#
# COMPACT_ATOMS: atom_id res chain seq x y z
N LEU A 1 8.94 -21.22 17.46
CA LEU A 1 7.54 -21.40 17.05
C LEU A 1 6.67 -22.02 18.17
N ARG A 2 6.80 -21.54 19.39
CA ARG A 2 5.85 -21.75 20.51
C ARG A 2 6.09 -20.60 21.47
N ASP A 3 5.12 -19.67 21.53
CA ASP A 3 4.86 -18.68 22.56
C ASP A 3 4.43 -17.31 21.96
N LEU A 4 3.33 -17.36 21.19
CA LEU A 4 2.51 -16.17 20.89
C LEU A 4 1.04 -16.58 20.86
N LYS A 5 0.53 -16.99 22.02
CA LYS A 5 -0.90 -17.10 22.28
C LYS A 5 -1.17 -16.55 23.68
N LYS A 6 -1.59 -15.29 23.73
CA LYS A 6 -2.57 -14.71 24.68
C LYS A 6 -2.66 -13.20 24.45
N GLY A 7 -3.72 -12.80 23.80
CA GLY A 7 -4.14 -11.41 23.64
C GLY A 7 -5.61 -11.41 23.20
N SER A 8 -6.48 -11.30 24.19
CA SER A 8 -7.94 -11.35 24.08
C SER A 8 -8.51 -10.37 23.09
N GLY A 9 -9.48 -10.87 22.28
CA GLY A 9 -10.29 -10.05 21.37
C GLY A 9 -11.00 -8.90 22.09
N LYS A 10 -10.83 -7.70 21.53
CA LYS A 10 -11.80 -6.61 21.61
C LYS A 10 -12.13 -6.20 20.20
N VAL A 11 -13.38 -6.46 19.83
CA VAL A 11 -14.02 -5.86 18.66
C VAL A 11 -13.89 -4.36 18.84
N HIS A 12 -13.09 -3.69 18.00
CA HIS A 12 -13.05 -2.24 17.96
C HIS A 12 -14.27 -1.75 17.18
N GLU A 13 -15.22 -1.15 17.93
CA GLU A 13 -16.19 -0.22 17.39
C GLU A 13 -15.47 0.81 16.51
N ALA A 14 -16.10 1.14 15.38
CA ALA A 14 -15.68 2.22 14.49
C ALA A 14 -15.80 3.57 15.21
N GLY A 15 -14.89 3.83 16.13
CA GLY A 15 -14.69 5.11 16.79
C GLY A 15 -13.89 6.02 15.87
N ARG A 16 -14.40 7.22 15.58
CA ARG A 16 -13.70 8.33 14.97
C ARG A 16 -12.24 8.34 15.43
N LEU A 17 -11.33 8.13 14.49
CA LEU A 17 -9.91 8.41 14.71
C LEU A 17 -9.81 9.90 15.06
N LYS A 18 -9.65 10.21 16.34
CA LYS A 18 -9.18 11.52 16.78
C LYS A 18 -7.89 11.77 16.03
N GLU A 19 -7.78 12.96 15.44
CA GLU A 19 -6.53 13.48 14.86
C GLU A 19 -5.42 13.32 15.91
N ASN A 20 -4.69 12.24 15.86
CA ASN A 20 -3.45 12.11 16.59
C ASN A 20 -2.40 12.89 15.81
N LYS A 21 -2.29 14.20 16.11
CA LYS A 21 -1.10 15.03 15.87
C LYS A 21 0.01 14.56 16.81
N LEU A 22 0.51 13.36 16.58
CA LEU A 22 1.77 12.89 17.11
C LEU A 22 2.48 12.27 15.93
N VAL A 23 3.53 12.94 15.45
CA VAL A 23 4.59 12.25 14.72
C VAL A 23 4.78 10.95 15.49
N GLU A 24 4.64 9.80 14.82
CA GLU A 24 5.00 8.52 15.45
C GLU A 24 6.48 8.66 15.83
N LYS A 25 6.75 9.18 17.04
CA LYS A 25 8.10 9.43 17.57
C LYS A 25 8.96 8.16 17.62
N ASN A 26 8.34 6.99 17.41
CA ASN A 26 8.98 5.69 17.45
C ASN A 26 8.49 4.80 16.30
N PHE A 27 8.79 5.13 15.04
CA PHE A 27 8.64 4.12 14.00
C PHE A 27 9.88 3.21 13.98
N ASP A 28 9.66 1.90 13.77
CA ASP A 28 10.74 0.96 13.59
C ASP A 28 11.24 1.00 12.13
N PRO A 29 12.46 1.53 11.86
CA PRO A 29 12.97 1.64 10.50
C PRO A 29 13.19 0.27 9.84
N ARG A 30 13.28 -0.82 10.63
CA ARG A 30 13.54 -2.17 10.13
C ARG A 30 12.39 -2.73 9.30
N LYS A 31 11.17 -2.21 9.47
CA LYS A 31 10.00 -2.66 8.71
C LYS A 31 10.14 -2.43 7.19
N PHE A 32 10.90 -1.42 6.77
CA PHE A 32 11.02 -1.06 5.35
C PHE A 32 11.96 -1.96 4.53
N LYS A 33 12.62 -2.96 5.13
CA LYS A 33 13.47 -3.93 4.40
C LYS A 33 14.47 -3.28 3.43
N ILE A 34 15.15 -2.22 3.88
CA ILE A 34 16.05 -1.39 3.06
C ILE A 34 17.23 -2.23 2.56
N PRO A 35 17.55 -2.22 1.24
CA PRO A 35 18.72 -2.91 0.68
C PRO A 35 20.01 -2.10 0.93
N ILE A 36 20.45 -2.06 2.20
CA ILE A 36 21.50 -1.16 2.71
C ILE A 36 22.78 -1.23 1.89
N ASP A 37 23.29 -2.45 1.61
CA ASP A 37 24.54 -2.63 0.87
C ASP A 37 24.50 -1.98 -0.51
N ARG A 38 23.37 -2.14 -1.22
CA ARG A 38 23.17 -1.60 -2.55
C ARG A 38 23.02 -0.08 -2.54
N ILE A 39 22.32 0.47 -1.52
CA ILE A 39 22.17 1.92 -1.39
C ILE A 39 23.50 2.57 -1.01
N ARG A 40 24.23 2.03 -0.02
CA ARG A 40 25.57 2.52 0.37
C ARG A 40 26.59 2.42 -0.77
N GLY A 41 26.48 1.41 -1.62
CA GLY A 41 27.29 1.26 -2.82
C GLY A 41 26.88 2.16 -4.00
N GLY A 42 25.86 3.00 -3.84
CA GLY A 42 25.36 3.89 -4.90
C GLY A 42 24.73 3.17 -6.08
N TYR A 43 24.32 1.91 -5.91
CA TYR A 43 23.76 1.07 -6.99
C TYR A 43 22.46 1.63 -7.57
N TYR A 44 21.64 2.25 -6.73
CA TYR A 44 20.36 2.88 -7.11
C TYR A 44 20.47 4.39 -7.34
N SER A 45 21.66 4.96 -7.22
CA SER A 45 21.86 6.41 -7.39
C SER A 45 22.12 6.75 -8.85
N ASP A 46 21.56 7.84 -9.33
CA ASP A 46 21.95 8.43 -10.59
C ASP A 46 23.45 8.75 -10.58
N LYS A 47 24.15 8.41 -11.67
CA LYS A 47 25.60 8.51 -11.72
C LYS A 47 26.14 9.94 -11.51
N TYR A 48 25.37 10.96 -11.83
CA TYR A 48 25.79 12.34 -11.57
C TYR A 48 25.82 12.66 -10.07
N PHE A 49 24.99 12.01 -9.23
CA PHE A 49 25.07 12.20 -7.78
C PHE A 49 26.24 11.46 -7.14
N THR A 50 26.55 10.25 -7.59
CA THR A 50 27.76 9.58 -7.12
C THR A 50 29.03 10.34 -7.53
N ARG A 51 29.05 10.89 -8.77
CA ARG A 51 30.13 11.73 -9.26
C ARG A 51 30.21 13.09 -8.52
N PHE A 52 29.07 13.68 -8.18
CA PHE A 52 29.02 14.88 -7.34
C PHE A 52 29.76 14.67 -6.03
N VAL A 53 29.43 13.61 -5.30
CA VAL A 53 30.10 13.27 -4.04
C VAL A 53 31.58 12.94 -4.26
N GLU A 54 31.94 12.24 -5.33
CA GLU A 54 33.32 11.94 -5.71
C GLU A 54 34.15 13.21 -5.92
N VAL A 55 33.59 14.20 -6.64
CA VAL A 55 34.24 15.50 -6.89
C VAL A 55 34.50 16.22 -5.59
N LEU A 56 33.49 16.32 -4.68
CA LEU A 56 33.67 16.98 -3.39
C LEU A 56 34.79 16.34 -2.55
N ARG A 57 34.80 15.00 -2.49
CA ARG A 57 35.83 14.24 -1.75
C ARG A 57 37.24 14.44 -2.32
N LYS A 58 37.39 14.34 -3.65
CA LYS A 58 38.69 14.56 -4.32
C LYS A 58 39.19 16.00 -4.16
N ALA A 59 38.26 16.97 -4.20
CA ALA A 59 38.58 18.38 -3.95
C ALA A 59 38.84 18.69 -2.45
N ARG A 60 38.60 17.73 -1.57
CA ARG A 60 38.67 17.90 -0.10
C ARG A 60 37.79 19.07 0.37
N TYR A 61 36.62 19.20 -0.24
CA TYR A 61 35.66 20.27 0.03
C TYR A 61 34.48 19.72 0.83
N ASN A 62 34.29 20.27 2.02
CA ASN A 62 33.29 19.82 3.00
C ASN A 62 32.35 20.99 3.33
N PRO A 63 31.44 21.37 2.43
CA PRO A 63 30.50 22.44 2.66
C PRO A 63 29.37 22.01 3.58
N ARG A 64 28.79 22.95 4.34
CA ARG A 64 27.49 22.71 4.99
C ARG A 64 26.39 23.26 4.10
N VAL A 65 25.50 22.40 3.65
CA VAL A 65 24.38 22.78 2.78
C VAL A 65 23.04 22.56 3.47
N LEU A 66 22.03 23.33 3.07
CA LEU A 66 20.62 23.03 3.31
C LEU A 66 20.02 22.47 2.02
N TYR A 67 19.63 21.21 2.07
CA TYR A 67 18.92 20.52 1.01
C TYR A 67 17.44 20.51 1.35
N GLN A 68 16.55 20.91 0.43
CA GLN A 68 15.11 20.88 0.64
C GLN A 68 14.40 20.04 -0.44
N PHE A 69 13.37 19.32 -0.03
CA PHE A 69 12.55 18.47 -0.88
C PHE A 69 11.12 18.99 -0.91
N PHE A 70 10.49 18.97 -2.09
CA PHE A 70 9.13 19.49 -2.28
C PHE A 70 8.42 18.80 -3.45
N PRO A 71 7.07 18.68 -3.43
CA PRO A 71 6.26 18.18 -4.54
C PRO A 71 6.11 19.23 -5.65
N ARG A 72 5.81 18.77 -6.86
CA ARG A 72 5.48 19.60 -8.03
C ARG A 72 3.99 19.84 -8.22
N ARG A 73 3.16 19.43 -7.27
CA ARG A 73 1.72 19.69 -7.14
C ARG A 73 1.26 19.27 -5.75
N ASP A 74 0.03 19.65 -5.37
CA ASP A 74 -0.55 19.22 -4.08
C ASP A 74 -0.50 17.70 -3.95
N ALA A 75 -0.06 17.21 -2.78
CA ALA A 75 0.16 15.80 -2.51
C ALA A 75 -0.19 15.41 -1.07
N CYS A 76 -0.73 14.21 -0.91
CA CYS A 76 -0.69 13.50 0.36
C CYS A 76 0.70 12.86 0.46
N VAL A 77 1.53 13.37 1.35
CA VAL A 77 2.95 12.98 1.46
C VAL A 77 3.06 11.67 2.22
N VAL A 78 3.67 10.68 1.59
CA VAL A 78 4.03 9.38 2.20
C VAL A 78 5.38 8.92 1.66
N GLY A 79 6.09 8.10 2.41
CA GLY A 79 7.47 7.66 2.11
C GLY A 79 8.52 8.47 2.88
N ILE A 80 8.13 9.41 3.72
CA ILE A 80 9.02 10.15 4.60
C ILE A 80 9.68 9.23 5.63
N HIS A 81 8.93 8.34 6.26
CA HIS A 81 9.49 7.39 7.23
C HIS A 81 10.49 6.43 6.57
N GLU A 82 10.21 5.96 5.35
CA GLU A 82 11.16 5.13 4.58
C GLU A 82 12.41 5.93 4.20
N ALA A 83 12.25 7.18 3.76
CA ALA A 83 13.36 8.08 3.45
C ALA A 83 14.24 8.36 4.69
N ILE A 84 13.64 8.59 5.85
CA ILE A 84 14.36 8.75 7.13
C ILE A 84 15.11 7.45 7.49
N ALA A 85 14.50 6.27 7.32
CA ALA A 85 15.15 4.99 7.56
C ALA A 85 16.37 4.79 6.64
N ILE A 86 16.28 5.19 5.37
CA ILE A 86 17.39 5.20 4.41
C ILE A 86 18.48 6.16 4.88
N LEU A 87 18.14 7.38 5.24
CA LEU A 87 19.09 8.37 5.75
C LEU A 87 19.80 7.85 7.01
N ARG A 88 19.04 7.31 7.96
CA ARG A 88 19.60 6.77 9.22
C ARG A 88 20.63 5.68 8.98
N THR A 89 20.41 4.81 8.00
CA THR A 89 21.25 3.64 7.75
C THR A 89 22.34 3.87 6.71
N CYS A 90 22.15 4.88 5.83
CA CYS A 90 23.01 5.07 4.66
C CYS A 90 23.68 6.45 4.61
N THR A 91 23.53 7.32 5.60
CA THR A 91 24.30 8.56 5.70
C THR A 91 25.71 8.26 6.18
N GLY A 92 26.71 8.50 5.32
CA GLY A 92 28.11 8.19 5.64
C GLY A 92 28.98 7.91 4.44
N TYR A 93 30.06 7.17 4.66
CA TYR A 93 30.99 6.81 3.60
C TYR A 93 31.81 5.54 3.96
N TYR A 94 32.37 4.89 2.96
CA TYR A 94 33.35 3.84 3.16
C TYR A 94 34.78 4.45 3.30
N ARG A 95 35.50 4.06 4.40
CA ARG A 95 36.86 4.57 4.65
C ARG A 95 37.89 4.11 3.62
N ASP A 96 37.62 3.01 2.94
CA ASP A 96 38.43 2.46 1.82
C ASP A 96 37.49 2.20 0.65
N ILE A 97 37.44 3.17 -0.27
CA ILE A 97 36.53 3.15 -1.43
C ILE A 97 36.88 1.98 -2.35
N ASP A 98 38.15 1.82 -2.71
CA ASP A 98 38.59 0.77 -3.65
C ASP A 98 38.25 -0.62 -3.13
N LYS A 99 38.47 -0.86 -1.83
CA LYS A 99 38.10 -2.13 -1.20
C LYS A 99 36.60 -2.32 -1.15
N SER A 100 35.84 -1.29 -0.84
CA SER A 100 34.38 -1.37 -0.78
C SER A 100 33.75 -1.64 -2.15
N GLU A 101 34.27 -1.04 -3.23
CA GLU A 101 33.79 -1.29 -4.60
C GLU A 101 34.07 -2.75 -5.01
N ARG A 102 35.26 -3.30 -4.71
CA ARG A 102 35.56 -4.71 -4.95
C ARG A 102 34.65 -5.65 -4.16
N LEU A 103 34.39 -5.34 -2.90
CA LEU A 103 33.48 -6.14 -2.06
C LEU A 103 32.05 -6.05 -2.56
N PHE A 104 31.62 -4.87 -2.98
CA PHE A 104 30.28 -4.69 -3.53
C PHE A 104 30.10 -5.46 -4.86
N SER A 105 31.09 -5.44 -5.75
CA SER A 105 31.06 -6.28 -6.95
C SER A 105 30.91 -7.77 -6.60
N LYS A 106 31.66 -8.24 -5.59
CA LYS A 106 31.55 -9.63 -5.13
C LYS A 106 30.16 -9.97 -4.56
N ILE A 107 29.49 -9.03 -3.87
CA ILE A 107 28.10 -9.26 -3.42
C ILE A 107 27.18 -9.54 -4.61
N LEU A 108 27.30 -8.77 -5.70
CA LEU A 108 26.48 -8.99 -6.88
C LEU A 108 26.76 -10.35 -7.54
N ASP A 109 28.04 -10.77 -7.60
CA ASP A 109 28.42 -12.09 -8.11
C ASP A 109 27.85 -13.22 -7.24
N VAL A 110 27.93 -13.08 -5.91
CA VAL A 110 27.37 -14.07 -4.96
C VAL A 110 25.85 -14.12 -5.04
N GLU A 111 25.17 -12.98 -5.22
CA GLU A 111 23.71 -12.95 -5.40
C GLU A 111 23.29 -13.65 -6.68
N TYR A 112 24.07 -13.51 -7.75
CA TYR A 112 23.85 -14.23 -8.99
C TYR A 112 24.08 -15.74 -8.80
N ALA A 113 25.17 -16.13 -8.13
CA ALA A 113 25.46 -17.53 -7.82
C ALA A 113 24.36 -18.16 -6.93
N LEU A 114 23.87 -17.42 -5.93
CA LEU A 114 22.74 -17.85 -5.09
C LEU A 114 21.49 -18.08 -5.94
N GLN A 115 21.17 -17.15 -6.84
CA GLN A 115 20.01 -17.28 -7.73
C GLN A 115 20.13 -18.51 -8.63
N SER A 116 21.32 -18.77 -9.20
CA SER A 116 21.60 -19.98 -9.99
C SER A 116 21.42 -21.25 -9.14
N ALA A 117 22.00 -21.29 -7.93
CA ALA A 117 21.89 -22.43 -7.03
C ALA A 117 20.44 -22.72 -6.62
N ILE A 118 19.60 -21.68 -6.47
CA ILE A 118 18.16 -21.83 -6.23
C ILE A 118 17.46 -22.50 -7.43
N TYR A 119 17.75 -22.07 -8.66
CA TYR A 119 17.20 -22.68 -9.88
C TYR A 119 17.62 -24.15 -10.02
N ASP A 120 18.88 -24.46 -9.70
CA ASP A 120 19.43 -25.80 -9.79
C ASP A 120 19.02 -26.70 -8.59
N MET A 121 18.32 -26.15 -7.58
CA MET A 121 17.97 -26.84 -6.32
C MET A 121 19.19 -27.36 -5.56
N ASP A 122 20.38 -26.75 -5.77
CA ASP A 122 21.67 -27.16 -5.18
C ASP A 122 21.84 -26.53 -3.80
N ARG A 123 21.50 -27.29 -2.75
CA ARG A 123 21.55 -26.83 -1.35
C ARG A 123 22.96 -26.46 -0.90
N GLU A 124 23.97 -27.20 -1.33
CA GLU A 124 25.36 -26.96 -0.89
C GLU A 124 25.85 -25.60 -1.42
N LYS A 125 25.61 -25.32 -2.70
CA LYS A 125 25.93 -24.02 -3.31
C LYS A 125 25.09 -22.89 -2.71
N MET A 126 23.82 -23.13 -2.39
CA MET A 126 22.99 -22.14 -1.70
C MET A 126 23.59 -21.76 -0.34
N ASP A 127 23.93 -22.76 0.48
CA ASP A 127 24.50 -22.55 1.81
C ASP A 127 25.87 -21.85 1.75
N GLN A 128 26.68 -22.18 0.73
CA GLN A 128 27.95 -21.50 0.51
C GLN A 128 27.73 -20.03 0.12
N ALA A 129 26.84 -19.75 -0.82
CA ALA A 129 26.54 -18.39 -1.25
C ALA A 129 25.96 -17.53 -0.09
N PHE A 130 25.16 -18.12 0.80
CA PHE A 130 24.69 -17.41 2.00
C PHE A 130 25.84 -17.05 2.95
N ARG A 131 26.80 -17.97 3.20
CA ARG A 131 27.99 -17.69 4.02
C ARG A 131 28.83 -16.60 3.40
N ASP A 132 29.15 -16.73 2.11
CA ASP A 132 29.97 -15.75 1.38
C ASP A 132 29.33 -14.35 1.40
N LYS A 133 28.01 -14.26 1.20
CA LYS A 133 27.28 -13.00 1.27
C LYS A 133 27.35 -12.38 2.65
N TRP A 134 27.22 -13.18 3.70
CA TRP A 134 27.33 -12.72 5.08
C TRP A 134 28.73 -12.16 5.37
N ASP A 135 29.77 -12.91 5.03
CA ASP A 135 31.16 -12.50 5.26
C ASP A 135 31.53 -11.22 4.52
N ILE A 136 31.05 -11.04 3.28
CA ILE A 136 31.27 -9.82 2.52
C ILE A 136 30.55 -8.64 3.17
N ARG A 137 29.31 -8.83 3.65
CA ARG A 137 28.54 -7.80 4.36
C ARG A 137 29.24 -7.36 5.65
N GLU A 138 29.77 -8.27 6.43
CA GLU A 138 30.54 -7.93 7.63
C GLU A 138 31.77 -7.10 7.30
N GLN A 139 32.48 -7.44 6.21
CA GLN A 139 33.61 -6.65 5.75
C GLN A 139 33.19 -5.25 5.27
N LEU A 140 32.08 -5.12 4.56
CA LEU A 140 31.53 -3.81 4.16
C LEU A 140 31.11 -2.97 5.37
N ASN A 141 30.42 -3.59 6.34
CA ASN A 141 30.01 -2.90 7.58
C ASN A 141 31.23 -2.42 8.38
N ALA A 142 32.31 -3.19 8.43
CA ALA A 142 33.54 -2.80 9.09
C ALA A 142 34.24 -1.60 8.41
N LEU A 143 34.02 -1.38 7.13
CA LEU A 143 34.53 -0.22 6.37
C LEU A 143 33.63 1.01 6.47
N TRP A 144 32.37 0.84 6.85
CA TRP A 144 31.39 1.93 6.89
C TRP A 144 31.65 2.90 8.03
N VAL A 145 31.59 4.20 7.75
CA VAL A 145 31.66 5.28 8.73
C VAL A 145 30.31 5.99 8.74
N ASP A 146 29.52 5.76 9.79
CA ASP A 146 28.23 6.40 10.01
C ASP A 146 28.40 7.89 10.30
N LYS A 147 27.61 8.73 9.66
CA LYS A 147 27.61 10.19 9.77
C LYS A 147 26.20 10.74 10.05
N TRP A 148 25.27 9.92 10.48
CA TRP A 148 23.91 10.35 10.81
C TRP A 148 23.88 11.53 11.78
N ASN A 149 24.67 11.48 12.82
CA ASN A 149 24.71 12.53 13.86
C ASN A 149 25.35 13.84 13.40
N GLU A 150 25.91 13.89 12.19
CA GLU A 150 26.53 15.10 11.62
C GLU A 150 25.57 15.85 10.67
N ILE A 151 24.36 15.33 10.47
CA ILE A 151 23.30 15.97 9.71
C ILE A 151 22.10 16.30 10.60
N GLU A 152 21.33 17.32 10.24
CA GLU A 152 20.02 17.60 10.81
C GLU A 152 18.94 17.35 9.75
N VAL A 153 17.94 16.53 10.10
CA VAL A 153 16.80 16.25 9.23
C VAL A 153 15.54 16.82 9.88
N ARG A 154 14.75 17.55 9.09
CA ARG A 154 13.40 17.96 9.45
C ARG A 154 12.42 17.49 8.39
N ALA A 155 11.23 17.03 8.78
CA ALA A 155 10.27 16.49 7.83
C ALA A 155 8.82 16.62 8.31
N LEU A 156 7.87 16.51 7.37
CA LEU A 156 6.48 16.22 7.64
C LEU A 156 6.31 14.75 8.05
N SER A 157 5.15 14.42 8.59
CA SER A 157 4.77 13.01 8.83
C SER A 157 4.07 12.40 7.61
N ASP A 158 4.17 11.06 7.48
CA ASP A 158 3.43 10.32 6.45
C ASP A 158 1.92 10.50 6.63
N GLY A 159 1.23 10.85 5.55
CA GLY A 159 -0.21 11.11 5.49
C GLY A 159 -0.60 12.59 5.54
N GLU A 160 0.35 13.50 5.80
CA GLU A 160 0.09 14.94 5.75
C GLU A 160 -0.08 15.46 4.33
N MET A 161 -0.84 16.54 4.19
CA MET A 161 -0.99 17.24 2.90
C MET A 161 0.07 18.32 2.76
N ALA A 162 0.71 18.37 1.59
CA ALA A 162 1.60 19.44 1.18
C ALA A 162 1.08 20.10 -0.10
N LYS A 163 1.29 21.42 -0.22
CA LYS A 163 0.99 22.18 -1.41
C LYS A 163 2.11 22.08 -2.44
N ASP A 164 1.80 22.46 -3.68
CA ASP A 164 2.84 22.63 -4.71
C ASP A 164 4.00 23.47 -4.17
N ARG A 165 5.22 22.94 -4.28
CA ARG A 165 6.49 23.56 -3.84
C ARG A 165 6.61 23.83 -2.33
N GLU A 166 5.73 23.32 -1.49
CA GLU A 166 5.89 23.36 -0.04
C GLU A 166 6.99 22.39 0.40
N ALA A 167 7.88 22.82 1.31
CA ALA A 167 8.91 21.92 1.83
C ALA A 167 8.28 20.77 2.61
N ILE A 168 8.70 19.54 2.30
CA ILE A 168 8.26 18.32 2.97
C ILE A 168 9.36 17.69 3.81
N MET A 169 10.61 17.94 3.46
CA MET A 169 11.79 17.48 4.17
C MET A 169 12.96 18.41 3.89
N THR A 170 13.79 18.64 4.91
CA THR A 170 15.09 19.29 4.76
C THR A 170 16.19 18.43 5.36
N ILE A 171 17.38 18.50 4.75
CA ILE A 171 18.60 17.88 5.26
C ILE A 171 19.68 18.97 5.32
N GLU A 172 20.19 19.23 6.52
CA GLU A 172 21.29 20.19 6.71
C GLU A 172 22.55 19.45 7.15
N GLY A 173 23.65 19.62 6.42
CA GLY A 173 24.92 18.96 6.72
C GLY A 173 25.89 18.96 5.54
N ASP A 174 26.94 18.14 5.64
CA ASP A 174 27.92 17.94 4.58
C ASP A 174 27.36 16.96 3.53
N PRO A 175 27.15 17.39 2.27
CA PRO A 175 26.61 16.54 1.21
C PRO A 175 27.52 15.38 0.82
N ASN A 176 28.77 15.36 1.25
CA ASN A 176 29.66 14.19 1.10
C ASN A 176 29.06 12.92 1.74
N PHE A 177 28.17 13.07 2.73
CA PHE A 177 27.62 11.96 3.50
C PHE A 177 26.27 11.47 2.99
N PHE A 178 25.49 12.29 2.28
CA PHE A 178 24.13 11.97 1.87
C PHE A 178 23.76 12.36 0.43
N GLY A 179 24.58 13.17 -0.26
CA GLY A 179 24.23 13.70 -1.58
C GLY A 179 23.96 12.62 -2.65
N TYR A 180 24.55 11.46 -2.51
CA TYR A 180 24.30 10.32 -3.42
C TYR A 180 22.95 9.62 -3.18
N LEU A 181 22.24 9.96 -2.09
CA LEU A 181 20.94 9.35 -1.72
C LEU A 181 19.75 10.01 -2.41
N GLU A 182 19.92 11.18 -3.05
CA GLU A 182 18.80 11.97 -3.62
C GLU A 182 17.86 11.12 -4.48
N THR A 183 18.40 10.34 -5.42
CA THR A 183 17.60 9.51 -6.32
C THR A 183 16.70 8.55 -5.55
N VAL A 184 17.23 7.91 -4.53
CA VAL A 184 16.49 6.92 -3.74
C VAL A 184 15.45 7.58 -2.86
N LEU A 185 15.80 8.70 -2.21
CA LEU A 185 14.90 9.48 -1.36
C LEU A 185 13.70 10.00 -2.16
N LEU A 186 13.97 10.62 -3.32
CA LEU A 186 12.91 11.11 -4.21
C LEU A 186 12.06 9.97 -4.74
N GLY A 187 12.67 8.83 -5.09
CA GLY A 187 11.95 7.67 -5.63
C GLY A 187 10.92 7.10 -4.65
N VAL A 188 11.31 6.88 -3.40
CA VAL A 188 10.38 6.33 -2.38
C VAL A 188 9.27 7.32 -2.04
N ILE A 189 9.60 8.62 -1.90
CA ILE A 189 8.61 9.67 -1.60
C ILE A 189 7.64 9.83 -2.77
N ALA A 190 8.13 9.93 -4.02
CA ALA A 190 7.31 10.14 -5.20
C ALA A 190 6.35 8.98 -5.44
N ARG A 191 6.81 7.73 -5.31
CA ARG A 191 5.97 6.54 -5.48
C ARG A 191 4.87 6.49 -4.43
N ALA A 192 5.24 6.54 -3.16
CA ALA A 192 4.31 6.42 -2.05
C ALA A 192 3.30 7.58 -2.03
N SER A 193 3.75 8.82 -2.25
CA SER A 193 2.86 9.99 -2.28
C SER A 193 1.91 9.98 -3.47
N SER A 194 2.34 9.47 -4.63
CA SER A 194 1.45 9.33 -5.80
C SER A 194 0.28 8.40 -5.49
N THR A 195 0.55 7.23 -4.93
CA THR A 195 -0.47 6.26 -4.49
C THR A 195 -1.33 6.85 -3.38
N ALA A 196 -0.72 7.43 -2.34
CA ALA A 196 -1.43 8.02 -1.21
C ALA A 196 -2.38 9.16 -1.65
N THR A 197 -1.95 10.02 -2.57
CA THR A 197 -2.77 11.13 -3.06
C THR A 197 -3.99 10.62 -3.83
N ALA A 198 -3.84 9.58 -4.64
CA ALA A 198 -4.96 8.97 -5.34
C ALA A 198 -5.93 8.29 -4.35
N VAL A 199 -5.41 7.57 -3.36
CA VAL A 199 -6.22 6.94 -2.31
C VAL A 199 -6.94 7.99 -1.46
N LYS A 200 -6.27 9.08 -1.08
CA LYS A 200 -6.87 10.15 -0.27
C LYS A 200 -8.11 10.75 -0.95
N LYS A 201 -8.06 10.95 -2.27
CA LYS A 201 -9.20 11.46 -3.05
C LYS A 201 -10.40 10.52 -2.98
N VAL A 202 -10.19 9.21 -3.18
CA VAL A 202 -11.31 8.25 -3.13
C VAL A 202 -11.83 8.06 -1.70
N VAL A 203 -10.98 8.14 -0.68
CA VAL A 203 -11.40 8.11 0.73
C VAL A 203 -12.29 9.31 1.06
N GLN A 204 -11.92 10.50 0.59
CA GLN A 204 -12.73 11.71 0.76
C GLN A 204 -14.05 11.61 0.01
N ALA A 205 -14.03 11.13 -1.24
CA ALA A 205 -15.22 10.94 -2.06
C ALA A 205 -16.22 9.93 -1.45
N ALA A 206 -15.71 8.91 -0.74
CA ALA A 206 -16.53 7.84 -0.15
C ALA A 206 -17.32 8.26 1.11
N ASN A 207 -17.21 9.50 1.56
CA ASN A 207 -17.98 10.07 2.66
C ASN A 207 -18.05 9.19 3.92
N GLY A 208 -16.87 8.66 4.33
CA GLY A 208 -16.72 7.81 5.51
C GLY A 208 -16.97 6.32 5.29
N LYS A 209 -17.38 5.89 4.10
CA LYS A 209 -17.49 4.47 3.77
C LYS A 209 -16.10 3.85 3.54
N PRO A 210 -15.90 2.57 3.92
CA PRO A 210 -14.62 1.89 3.76
C PRO A 210 -14.15 1.78 2.32
N ILE A 211 -12.83 2.01 2.12
CA ILE A 211 -12.12 1.80 0.85
C ILE A 211 -11.20 0.58 0.99
N LEU A 212 -11.35 -0.38 0.08
CA LEU A 212 -10.44 -1.52 -0.07
C LEU A 212 -9.51 -1.29 -1.26
N PHE A 213 -8.21 -1.34 -0.99
CA PHE A 213 -7.16 -1.15 -2.00
C PHE A 213 -6.94 -2.45 -2.77
N PHE A 214 -7.47 -2.54 -4.00
CA PHE A 214 -7.40 -3.71 -4.87
C PHE A 214 -6.42 -3.52 -6.04
N SER A 215 -5.31 -2.80 -5.81
CA SER A 215 -4.40 -2.37 -6.87
C SER A 215 -3.20 -3.31 -7.10
N ALA A 216 -3.00 -4.32 -6.27
CA ALA A 216 -1.79 -5.17 -6.27
C ALA A 216 -1.42 -5.73 -7.67
N ARG A 217 -2.40 -6.18 -8.47
CA ARG A 217 -2.18 -6.77 -9.79
C ARG A 217 -1.94 -5.78 -10.93
N PHE A 218 -1.98 -4.47 -10.65
CA PHE A 218 -1.85 -3.42 -11.67
C PHE A 218 -0.45 -2.83 -11.76
N ASP A 219 0.49 -3.33 -10.93
CA ASP A 219 1.90 -2.97 -11.01
C ASP A 219 2.77 -4.16 -10.57
N HIS A 220 4.09 -3.97 -10.64
CA HIS A 220 5.08 -5.00 -10.32
C HIS A 220 5.02 -5.38 -8.82
N HIS A 221 5.20 -6.66 -8.51
CA HIS A 221 5.11 -7.17 -7.15
C HIS A 221 6.10 -6.54 -6.16
N TRP A 222 7.24 -6.03 -6.62
CA TRP A 222 8.25 -5.37 -5.78
C TRP A 222 7.77 -4.07 -5.12
N VAL A 223 6.74 -3.43 -5.67
CA VAL A 223 6.23 -2.16 -5.14
C VAL A 223 5.01 -2.33 -4.24
N GLN A 224 4.51 -3.55 -4.07
CA GLN A 224 3.28 -3.80 -3.31
C GLN A 224 3.37 -3.33 -1.86
N ALA A 225 4.49 -3.55 -1.16
CA ALA A 225 4.65 -3.14 0.22
C ALA A 225 4.56 -1.60 0.38
N THR A 226 5.24 -0.86 -0.48
CA THR A 226 5.20 0.62 -0.50
C THR A 226 3.79 1.12 -0.86
N ASP A 227 3.13 0.53 -1.87
CA ASP A 227 1.78 0.93 -2.29
C ASP A 227 0.74 0.67 -1.20
N GLY A 228 0.80 -0.50 -0.55
CA GLY A 228 -0.10 -0.84 0.54
C GLY A 228 0.08 0.06 1.76
N TYR A 229 1.32 0.32 2.14
CA TYR A 229 1.64 1.27 3.20
C TYR A 229 1.08 2.68 2.88
N ALA A 230 1.30 3.16 1.66
CA ALA A 230 0.79 4.45 1.22
C ALA A 230 -0.75 4.50 1.24
N ALA A 231 -1.41 3.42 0.81
CA ALA A 231 -2.87 3.34 0.82
C ALA A 231 -3.44 3.41 2.25
N LEU A 232 -2.85 2.66 3.18
CA LEU A 232 -3.29 2.66 4.59
C LEU A 232 -3.01 4.01 5.26
N LYS A 233 -1.86 4.65 5.01
CA LYS A 233 -1.56 6.00 5.53
C LYS A 233 -2.50 7.08 4.96
N ALA A 234 -3.01 6.89 3.75
CA ALA A 234 -4.00 7.79 3.13
C ALA A 234 -5.44 7.54 3.60
N GLY A 235 -5.69 6.48 4.39
CA GLY A 235 -6.99 6.18 5.00
C GLY A 235 -7.76 5.02 4.35
N ALA A 236 -7.13 4.18 3.53
CA ALA A 236 -7.74 2.92 3.11
C ALA A 236 -7.95 1.98 4.31
N ASN A 237 -9.01 1.18 4.27
CA ASN A 237 -9.41 0.31 5.37
C ASN A 237 -8.91 -1.13 5.23
N GLY A 238 -8.35 -1.48 4.08
CA GLY A 238 -7.78 -2.79 3.84
C GLY A 238 -7.06 -2.90 2.49
N VAL A 239 -6.22 -3.92 2.38
CA VAL A 239 -5.40 -4.23 1.21
C VAL A 239 -5.62 -5.68 0.80
N SER A 240 -5.29 -6.02 -0.45
CA SER A 240 -5.66 -7.32 -1.04
C SER A 240 -4.57 -8.39 -1.00
N THR A 241 -3.33 -8.06 -0.61
CA THR A 241 -2.24 -9.04 -0.51
C THR A 241 -1.44 -8.84 0.77
N ASP A 242 -0.82 -9.92 1.25
CA ASP A 242 0.07 -9.87 2.42
C ASP A 242 1.26 -8.94 2.18
N ALA A 243 1.74 -8.88 0.94
CA ALA A 243 2.80 -7.95 0.56
C ALA A 243 2.37 -6.47 0.68
N ASN A 244 1.11 -6.14 0.33
CA ASN A 244 0.58 -4.80 0.60
C ASN A 244 0.47 -4.51 2.10
N ALA A 245 0.24 -5.53 2.93
CA ALA A 245 0.12 -5.38 4.39
C ALA A 245 1.47 -5.35 5.13
N ASP A 246 2.56 -5.72 4.47
CA ASP A 246 3.86 -6.01 5.09
C ASP A 246 4.43 -4.82 5.88
N TYR A 247 4.51 -3.62 5.29
CA TYR A 247 5.05 -2.44 5.98
C TYR A 247 4.13 -1.85 7.05
N TRP A 248 2.85 -2.18 6.98
CA TRP A 248 1.86 -1.69 7.93
C TRP A 248 1.64 -2.63 9.12
N GLY A 249 1.89 -3.93 8.92
CA GLY A 249 1.61 -4.97 9.91
C GLY A 249 0.11 -5.26 10.04
N ALA A 250 -0.68 -4.98 8.98
CA ALA A 250 -2.10 -5.32 8.92
C ALA A 250 -2.32 -6.71 8.29
N GLU A 251 -3.54 -7.21 8.38
CA GLU A 251 -3.95 -8.41 7.65
C GLU A 251 -4.51 -8.04 6.28
N SER A 252 -4.20 -8.86 5.27
CA SER A 252 -4.80 -8.72 3.95
C SER A 252 -6.25 -9.20 3.95
N LEU A 253 -7.07 -8.60 3.07
CA LEU A 253 -8.46 -8.95 2.90
C LEU A 253 -8.67 -9.68 1.57
N GLY A 254 -9.42 -10.78 1.60
CA GLY A 254 -9.78 -11.55 0.41
C GLY A 254 -11.28 -11.75 0.29
N THR A 255 -11.75 -11.96 -0.95
CA THR A 255 -13.11 -12.32 -1.29
C THR A 255 -13.11 -13.60 -2.11
N ILE A 256 -14.26 -14.24 -2.32
CA ILE A 256 -14.39 -15.35 -3.25
C ILE A 256 -14.05 -14.84 -4.67
N PRO A 257 -13.08 -15.44 -5.38
CA PRO A 257 -12.69 -14.99 -6.72
C PRO A 257 -13.48 -15.72 -7.82
N HIS A 258 -13.62 -15.10 -9.00
CA HIS A 258 -14.16 -15.76 -10.20
C HIS A 258 -13.45 -17.09 -10.54
N ALA A 259 -12.15 -17.19 -10.27
CA ALA A 259 -11.40 -18.43 -10.50
C ALA A 259 -11.91 -19.63 -9.69
N LEU A 260 -12.36 -19.41 -8.44
CA LEU A 260 -12.96 -20.49 -7.64
C LEU A 260 -14.32 -20.90 -8.22
N ILE A 261 -15.14 -19.92 -8.63
CA ILE A 261 -16.44 -20.17 -9.25
C ILE A 261 -16.26 -20.99 -10.53
N ALA A 262 -15.32 -20.57 -11.39
CA ALA A 262 -14.97 -21.31 -12.60
C ALA A 262 -14.53 -22.75 -12.31
N ALA A 263 -13.65 -22.95 -11.31
CA ALA A 263 -13.17 -24.27 -10.92
C ALA A 263 -14.27 -25.17 -10.33
N MET A 264 -15.34 -24.58 -9.79
CA MET A 264 -16.54 -25.28 -9.32
C MET A 264 -17.61 -25.48 -10.43
N GLY A 265 -17.23 -25.27 -11.69
CA GLY A 265 -18.11 -25.48 -12.84
C GLY A 265 -19.08 -24.34 -13.12
N GLY A 266 -18.76 -23.11 -12.65
CA GLY A 266 -19.61 -21.93 -12.76
C GLY A 266 -20.66 -21.82 -11.64
N ASP A 267 -20.64 -22.71 -10.66
CA ASP A 267 -21.60 -22.73 -9.56
C ASP A 267 -21.13 -21.87 -8.40
N THR A 268 -21.69 -20.65 -8.31
CA THR A 268 -21.35 -19.68 -7.25
C THR A 268 -21.83 -20.14 -5.87
N VAL A 269 -22.94 -20.88 -5.78
CA VAL A 269 -23.45 -21.41 -4.51
C VAL A 269 -22.47 -22.43 -3.96
N LYS A 270 -22.06 -23.42 -4.79
CA LYS A 270 -21.06 -24.41 -4.44
C LYS A 270 -19.71 -23.78 -4.08
N ALA A 271 -19.25 -22.78 -4.82
CA ALA A 271 -18.03 -22.06 -4.52
C ALA A 271 -18.09 -21.36 -3.14
N SER A 272 -19.24 -20.78 -2.79
CA SER A 272 -19.46 -20.13 -1.49
C SER A 272 -19.51 -21.15 -0.34
N GLU A 273 -20.13 -22.30 -0.56
CA GLU A 273 -20.16 -23.41 0.40
C GLU A 273 -18.76 -23.95 0.69
N GLU A 274 -17.99 -24.30 -0.34
CA GLU A 274 -16.63 -24.83 -0.18
C GLU A 274 -15.69 -23.80 0.45
N PHE A 275 -15.86 -22.53 0.13
CA PHE A 275 -15.12 -21.45 0.81
C PHE A 275 -15.46 -21.40 2.31
N ASP A 276 -16.74 -21.44 2.69
CA ASP A 276 -17.14 -21.43 4.09
C ASP A 276 -16.64 -22.66 4.86
N LYS A 277 -16.65 -23.82 4.23
CA LYS A 277 -16.22 -25.08 4.81
C LYS A 277 -14.72 -25.12 5.10
N HIS A 278 -13.89 -24.62 4.18
CA HIS A 278 -12.44 -24.80 4.21
C HIS A 278 -11.65 -23.58 4.71
N ILE A 279 -12.21 -22.38 4.67
CA ILE A 279 -11.53 -21.16 5.09
C ILE A 279 -11.78 -20.87 6.57
N SER A 280 -10.77 -20.34 7.26
CA SER A 280 -10.83 -19.97 8.69
C SER A 280 -12.07 -19.14 9.01
N GLY A 281 -12.72 -19.40 10.14
CA GLY A 281 -13.86 -18.62 10.64
C GLY A 281 -13.56 -17.16 10.93
N THR A 282 -12.30 -16.77 11.02
CA THR A 282 -11.87 -15.36 11.18
C THR A 282 -12.00 -14.54 9.89
N VAL A 283 -12.03 -15.19 8.73
CA VAL A 283 -12.17 -14.55 7.42
C VAL A 283 -13.64 -14.27 7.13
N ASN A 284 -13.99 -13.03 6.80
CA ASN A 284 -15.36 -12.69 6.40
C ASN A 284 -15.74 -13.31 5.05
N ARG A 285 -16.96 -13.85 4.96
CA ARG A 285 -17.49 -14.43 3.71
C ARG A 285 -18.05 -13.30 2.85
N ILE A 286 -17.35 -13.01 1.75
CA ILE A 286 -17.76 -12.01 0.77
C ILE A 286 -17.91 -12.75 -0.57
N ALA A 287 -19.15 -13.03 -0.96
CA ALA A 287 -19.43 -13.73 -2.20
C ALA A 287 -19.38 -12.81 -3.42
N LEU A 288 -18.74 -13.27 -4.49
CA LEU A 288 -18.74 -12.60 -5.79
C LEU A 288 -19.94 -13.12 -6.58
N VAL A 289 -20.89 -12.26 -6.93
CA VAL A 289 -22.24 -12.69 -7.36
C VAL A 289 -22.61 -12.30 -8.80
N ASP A 290 -21.65 -11.85 -9.58
CA ASP A 290 -21.85 -11.38 -10.96
C ASP A 290 -21.55 -12.45 -12.05
N TRP A 291 -21.25 -13.70 -11.66
CA TRP A 291 -20.85 -14.77 -12.59
C TRP A 291 -21.89 -14.99 -13.71
N ASP A 292 -23.16 -15.12 -13.34
CA ASP A 292 -24.26 -15.33 -14.28
C ASP A 292 -24.89 -14.01 -14.77
N ASN A 293 -24.24 -12.90 -14.49
CA ASN A 293 -24.77 -11.55 -14.77
C ASN A 293 -26.16 -11.33 -14.14
N ASP A 294 -26.37 -11.85 -12.94
CA ASP A 294 -27.60 -11.85 -12.14
C ASP A 294 -27.25 -11.77 -10.64
N VAL A 295 -26.85 -10.58 -10.19
CA VAL A 295 -26.37 -10.42 -8.80
C VAL A 295 -27.47 -10.70 -7.76
N ILE A 296 -28.73 -10.39 -8.08
CA ILE A 296 -29.86 -10.59 -7.17
C ILE A 296 -30.21 -12.08 -7.08
N GLY A 297 -30.39 -12.72 -8.21
CA GLY A 297 -30.71 -14.16 -8.26
C GLY A 297 -29.64 -15.02 -7.62
N THR A 298 -28.37 -14.76 -7.93
CA THR A 298 -27.21 -15.47 -7.34
C THR A 298 -27.15 -15.27 -5.82
N THR A 299 -27.34 -14.03 -5.31
CA THR A 299 -27.37 -13.77 -3.86
C THR A 299 -28.48 -14.55 -3.17
N LYS A 300 -29.71 -14.52 -3.73
CA LYS A 300 -30.85 -15.28 -3.19
C LYS A 300 -30.56 -16.78 -3.17
N ALA A 301 -29.95 -17.32 -4.21
CA ALA A 301 -29.58 -18.73 -4.28
C ALA A 301 -28.60 -19.15 -3.17
N ILE A 302 -27.57 -18.31 -2.92
CA ILE A 302 -26.61 -18.54 -1.83
C ILE A 302 -27.31 -18.50 -0.47
N LEU A 303 -28.11 -17.48 -0.19
CA LEU A 303 -28.79 -17.33 1.10
C LEU A 303 -29.80 -18.47 1.34
N LYS A 304 -30.52 -18.90 0.30
CA LYS A 304 -31.41 -20.05 0.35
C LYS A 304 -30.64 -21.33 0.74
N ASP A 305 -29.54 -21.63 0.05
CA ASP A 305 -28.74 -22.81 0.33
C ASP A 305 -28.19 -22.80 1.77
N MET A 306 -27.64 -21.66 2.21
CA MET A 306 -27.16 -21.51 3.59
C MET A 306 -28.26 -21.71 4.62
N TYR A 307 -29.45 -21.17 4.40
CA TYR A 307 -30.61 -21.34 5.26
C TYR A 307 -31.03 -22.80 5.35
N GLU A 308 -31.25 -23.47 4.19
CA GLU A 308 -31.73 -24.87 4.11
C GLU A 308 -30.72 -25.82 4.78
N LYS A 309 -29.41 -25.58 4.60
CA LYS A 309 -28.37 -26.38 5.25
C LYS A 309 -28.32 -26.18 6.77
N LYS A 310 -28.48 -24.96 7.24
CA LYS A 310 -28.44 -24.63 8.68
C LYS A 310 -29.64 -25.19 9.41
N TYR A 311 -30.85 -24.96 8.90
CA TYR A 311 -32.09 -25.29 9.60
C TYR A 311 -32.71 -26.64 9.23
N LYS A 312 -32.20 -27.30 8.17
CA LYS A 312 -32.77 -28.52 7.61
C LYS A 312 -34.26 -28.39 7.24
N LYS A 313 -34.65 -27.17 6.83
CA LYS A 313 -36.00 -26.78 6.44
C LYS A 313 -35.97 -26.08 5.09
N ARG A 314 -37.06 -26.22 4.33
CA ARG A 314 -37.23 -25.50 3.07
C ARG A 314 -37.24 -24.00 3.32
N TYR A 315 -36.47 -23.25 2.53
CA TYR A 315 -36.52 -21.80 2.51
C TYR A 315 -37.81 -21.30 1.86
N ILE A 316 -38.54 -20.41 2.53
CA ILE A 316 -39.72 -19.71 2.01
C ILE A 316 -39.42 -18.22 2.02
N GLU A 317 -39.41 -17.62 0.85
CA GLU A 317 -39.06 -16.20 0.67
C GLU A 317 -40.01 -15.31 1.48
N CYS A 318 -39.47 -14.29 2.15
CA CYS A 318 -40.16 -13.37 3.08
C CYS A 318 -40.70 -14.00 4.37
N GLU A 319 -40.69 -15.31 4.54
CA GLU A 319 -41.11 -15.98 5.77
C GLU A 319 -39.94 -16.51 6.59
N SER A 320 -38.84 -16.85 5.90
CA SER A 320 -37.64 -17.40 6.53
C SER A 320 -36.76 -16.30 7.11
N VAL A 321 -36.38 -16.41 8.37
CA VAL A 321 -35.52 -15.44 9.06
C VAL A 321 -34.06 -15.63 8.67
N LEU A 322 -33.44 -14.62 8.07
CA LEU A 322 -32.06 -14.68 7.55
C LEU A 322 -31.00 -14.09 8.51
N SER A 323 -31.41 -13.41 9.58
CA SER A 323 -30.50 -12.70 10.51
C SER A 323 -29.36 -13.57 11.05
N ASP A 324 -29.61 -14.87 11.24
CA ASP A 324 -28.62 -15.80 11.81
C ASP A 324 -27.56 -16.28 10.79
N ILE A 325 -27.82 -16.12 9.51
CA ILE A 325 -26.88 -16.49 8.44
C ILE A 325 -26.23 -15.27 7.78
N ILE A 326 -26.53 -14.08 8.26
CA ILE A 326 -25.92 -12.82 7.83
C ILE A 326 -25.06 -12.27 8.97
N GLY A 327 -23.83 -11.84 8.65
CA GLY A 327 -22.88 -11.29 9.61
C GLY A 327 -21.48 -11.85 9.47
N THR A 328 -20.68 -11.76 10.52
CA THR A 328 -19.29 -12.22 10.55
C THR A 328 -19.17 -13.67 11.03
N GLY A 329 -18.12 -14.34 10.61
CA GLY A 329 -17.77 -15.69 11.06
C GLY A 329 -18.26 -16.81 10.16
N LYS A 330 -17.90 -18.06 10.53
CA LYS A 330 -18.24 -19.26 9.79
C LYS A 330 -19.76 -19.51 9.77
N GLY A 331 -20.28 -19.93 8.64
CA GLY A 331 -21.72 -20.18 8.45
C GLY A 331 -22.55 -18.89 8.30
N LYS A 332 -21.90 -17.74 8.11
CA LYS A 332 -22.58 -16.45 7.91
C LYS A 332 -22.02 -15.73 6.68
N MET A 333 -22.89 -15.13 5.90
CA MET A 333 -22.53 -14.26 4.79
C MET A 333 -22.38 -12.82 5.30
N TYR A 334 -21.18 -12.27 5.20
CA TYR A 334 -20.91 -10.88 5.60
C TYR A 334 -21.35 -9.89 4.52
N ALA A 335 -20.97 -10.17 3.28
CA ALA A 335 -21.21 -9.27 2.16
C ALA A 335 -21.36 -10.03 0.84
N VAL A 336 -21.91 -9.34 -0.14
CA VAL A 336 -21.83 -9.71 -1.55
C VAL A 336 -21.04 -8.65 -2.30
N ARG A 337 -20.23 -9.07 -3.29
CA ARG A 337 -19.44 -8.18 -4.12
C ARG A 337 -19.96 -8.15 -5.54
N PHE A 338 -20.26 -6.97 -6.04
CA PHE A 338 -20.62 -6.71 -7.42
C PHE A 338 -19.37 -6.27 -8.18
N ASP A 339 -19.06 -6.96 -9.28
CA ASP A 339 -17.90 -6.69 -10.14
C ASP A 339 -18.29 -6.72 -11.63
N THR A 340 -19.58 -6.55 -11.92
CA THR A 340 -20.15 -6.58 -13.27
C THR A 340 -19.32 -5.74 -14.22
N SER A 341 -18.88 -6.34 -15.33
CA SER A 341 -18.08 -5.65 -16.36
C SER A 341 -18.79 -4.40 -16.89
N GLY A 342 -18.03 -3.32 -17.10
CA GLY A 342 -18.54 -2.08 -17.69
C GLY A 342 -19.11 -2.22 -19.11
N SER A 343 -18.94 -3.38 -19.75
CA SER A 343 -19.52 -3.68 -21.06
C SER A 343 -20.81 -4.53 -20.99
N LEU A 344 -21.20 -4.97 -19.80
CA LEU A 344 -22.35 -5.84 -19.56
C LEU A 344 -23.42 -5.12 -18.76
N ARG A 345 -24.68 -5.56 -18.91
CA ARG A 345 -25.80 -5.11 -18.09
C ARG A 345 -26.33 -6.30 -17.30
N ASP A 346 -26.45 -6.12 -15.99
CA ASP A 346 -27.04 -7.15 -15.13
C ASP A 346 -28.51 -7.39 -15.51
N LYS A 347 -28.97 -8.63 -15.40
CA LYS A 347 -30.35 -9.03 -15.74
C LYS A 347 -31.42 -8.26 -14.98
N SER A 348 -31.12 -7.76 -13.80
CA SER A 348 -32.05 -6.99 -12.96
C SER A 348 -32.19 -5.52 -13.41
N VAL A 349 -31.31 -5.02 -14.29
CA VAL A 349 -31.29 -3.60 -14.71
C VAL A 349 -32.09 -3.40 -15.99
N ILE A 350 -32.97 -2.40 -15.99
CA ILE A 350 -33.75 -2.04 -17.19
C ILE A 350 -32.81 -1.45 -18.25
N PRO A 351 -32.87 -1.99 -19.49
CA PRO A 351 -32.08 -1.42 -20.58
C PRO A 351 -32.41 0.04 -20.83
N GLN A 352 -31.42 0.91 -20.77
CA GLN A 352 -31.54 2.34 -21.10
C GLN A 352 -30.34 2.71 -22.00
N ASP A 353 -29.36 3.38 -21.47
CA ASP A 353 -28.15 3.84 -22.13
C ASP A 353 -26.90 3.17 -21.55
N SER A 354 -25.72 3.73 -21.81
CA SER A 354 -24.43 3.26 -21.25
C SER A 354 -24.35 3.37 -19.73
N ASN A 355 -25.15 4.24 -19.10
CA ASN A 355 -25.14 4.42 -17.64
C ASN A 355 -25.81 3.24 -16.92
N SER A 356 -26.54 2.38 -17.64
CA SER A 356 -27.11 1.13 -17.12
C SER A 356 -26.17 -0.08 -17.23
N LEU A 357 -24.90 0.14 -17.67
CA LEU A 357 -23.86 -0.90 -17.77
C LEU A 357 -22.99 -0.98 -16.53
N GLY A 358 -22.43 -2.15 -16.30
CA GLY A 358 -21.54 -2.42 -15.17
C GLY A 358 -22.26 -2.34 -13.82
N VAL A 359 -21.49 -2.04 -12.78
CA VAL A 359 -22.07 -1.80 -11.43
C VAL A 359 -22.65 -0.37 -11.38
N CYS A 360 -23.84 -0.19 -11.92
CA CYS A 360 -24.52 1.11 -11.97
C CYS A 360 -25.39 1.38 -10.71
N PRO A 361 -25.77 2.65 -10.44
CA PRO A 361 -26.63 3.00 -9.31
C PRO A 361 -27.94 2.21 -9.26
N GLU A 362 -28.60 2.02 -10.41
CA GLU A 362 -29.85 1.25 -10.50
C GLU A 362 -29.66 -0.19 -10.01
N LEU A 363 -28.56 -0.87 -10.40
CA LEU A 363 -28.24 -2.22 -9.97
C LEU A 363 -28.20 -2.31 -8.44
N VAL A 364 -27.44 -1.42 -7.81
CA VAL A 364 -27.24 -1.44 -6.36
C VAL A 364 -28.55 -1.14 -5.61
N TRP A 365 -29.34 -0.16 -6.08
CA TRP A 365 -30.66 0.15 -5.51
C TRP A 365 -31.64 -1.01 -5.63
N ARG A 366 -31.67 -1.67 -6.80
CA ARG A 366 -32.55 -2.84 -7.00
C ARG A 366 -32.13 -3.99 -6.09
N ALA A 367 -30.83 -4.27 -6.02
CA ALA A 367 -30.31 -5.31 -5.14
C ALA A 367 -30.67 -5.02 -3.68
N ARG A 368 -30.43 -3.79 -3.19
CA ARG A 368 -30.74 -3.43 -1.80
C ARG A 368 -32.21 -3.62 -1.47
N ARG A 369 -33.11 -3.12 -2.34
CA ARG A 369 -34.57 -3.29 -2.15
C ARG A 369 -34.98 -4.77 -2.07
N GLU A 370 -34.40 -5.60 -2.94
CA GLU A 370 -34.70 -7.03 -2.93
C GLU A 370 -34.14 -7.73 -1.70
N PHE A 371 -32.94 -7.35 -1.23
CA PHE A 371 -32.36 -7.90 -0.02
C PHE A 371 -33.18 -7.48 1.22
N ASP A 372 -33.61 -6.23 1.31
CA ASP A 372 -34.48 -5.77 2.39
C ASP A 372 -35.83 -6.50 2.37
N ARG A 373 -36.43 -6.67 1.18
CA ARG A 373 -37.71 -7.39 1.01
C ARG A 373 -37.67 -8.82 1.52
N ILE A 374 -36.53 -9.51 1.39
CA ILE A 374 -36.36 -10.88 1.87
C ILE A 374 -35.83 -10.98 3.29
N GLY A 375 -35.67 -9.88 4.01
CA GLY A 375 -35.13 -9.84 5.37
C GLY A 375 -33.61 -9.98 5.47
N ALA A 376 -32.87 -9.60 4.40
CA ALA A 376 -31.42 -9.57 4.36
C ALA A 376 -30.88 -8.12 4.42
N ASP A 377 -31.51 -7.26 5.20
CA ASP A 377 -31.19 -5.85 5.35
C ASP A 377 -29.76 -5.60 5.89
N ASN A 378 -29.25 -6.51 6.70
CA ASN A 378 -27.89 -6.45 7.26
C ASN A 378 -26.78 -6.98 6.33
N LEU A 379 -27.14 -7.54 5.15
CA LEU A 379 -26.17 -8.03 4.16
C LEU A 379 -25.46 -6.85 3.52
N LYS A 380 -24.14 -6.79 3.66
CA LYS A 380 -23.33 -5.70 3.12
C LYS A 380 -23.15 -5.80 1.60
N ILE A 381 -23.11 -4.66 0.93
CA ILE A 381 -22.85 -4.55 -0.50
C ILE A 381 -21.48 -3.94 -0.73
N VAL A 382 -20.57 -4.73 -1.29
CA VAL A 382 -19.25 -4.30 -1.77
C VAL A 382 -19.35 -4.06 -3.28
N VAL A 383 -18.92 -2.91 -3.75
CA VAL A 383 -18.85 -2.62 -5.18
C VAL A 383 -17.41 -2.50 -5.66
N SER A 384 -17.14 -3.04 -6.84
CA SER A 384 -15.84 -2.99 -7.52
C SER A 384 -16.05 -2.91 -9.04
N GLY A 385 -14.97 -3.02 -9.84
CA GLY A 385 -15.10 -2.93 -11.29
C GLY A 385 -15.10 -1.49 -11.81
N GLY A 386 -13.88 -0.89 -11.90
CA GLY A 386 -13.68 0.41 -12.54
C GLY A 386 -14.10 1.64 -11.73
N PHE A 387 -14.17 1.53 -10.41
CA PHE A 387 -14.40 2.68 -9.54
C PHE A 387 -13.16 3.60 -9.51
N ASN A 388 -13.44 4.90 -9.48
CA ASN A 388 -12.50 6.01 -9.34
C ASN A 388 -13.18 7.13 -8.52
N THR A 389 -12.50 8.24 -8.29
CA THR A 389 -13.02 9.36 -7.48
C THR A 389 -14.37 9.85 -8.01
N GLU A 390 -14.47 10.16 -9.30
CA GLU A 390 -15.66 10.74 -9.93
C GLU A 390 -16.87 9.80 -9.84
N ARG A 391 -16.63 8.49 -9.99
CA ARG A 391 -17.70 7.49 -9.90
C ARG A 391 -18.18 7.30 -8.46
N ILE A 392 -17.28 7.35 -7.48
CA ILE A 392 -17.64 7.31 -6.06
C ILE A 392 -18.45 8.57 -5.70
N GLU A 393 -18.01 9.77 -6.09
CA GLU A 393 -18.75 11.01 -5.87
C GLU A 393 -20.16 10.97 -6.48
N LEU A 394 -20.30 10.39 -7.66
CA LEU A 394 -21.62 10.18 -8.28
C LEU A 394 -22.49 9.27 -7.41
N PHE A 395 -21.95 8.14 -6.94
CA PHE A 395 -22.68 7.17 -6.12
C PHE A 395 -23.12 7.79 -4.79
N GLU A 396 -22.22 8.52 -4.12
CA GLU A 396 -22.52 9.20 -2.85
C GLU A 396 -23.55 10.32 -3.04
N ARG A 397 -23.44 11.13 -4.10
CA ARG A 397 -24.43 12.18 -4.44
C ARG A 397 -25.82 11.62 -4.71
N LEU A 398 -25.90 10.42 -5.30
CA LEU A 398 -27.15 9.72 -5.56
C LEU A 398 -27.61 8.84 -4.38
N GLU A 399 -26.93 8.92 -3.23
CA GLU A 399 -27.20 8.15 -2.00
C GLU A 399 -27.29 6.64 -2.26
N VAL A 400 -26.50 6.12 -3.23
CA VAL A 400 -26.51 4.69 -3.58
C VAL A 400 -26.11 3.86 -2.34
N PRO A 401 -26.88 2.81 -1.98
CA PRO A 401 -26.68 2.05 -0.75
C PRO A 401 -25.50 1.06 -0.85
N VAL A 402 -24.31 1.62 -1.11
CA VAL A 402 -23.03 0.90 -1.04
C VAL A 402 -22.54 0.91 0.39
N ASP A 403 -22.02 -0.22 0.88
CA ASP A 403 -21.37 -0.30 2.19
C ASP A 403 -19.86 -0.17 2.07
N ILE A 404 -19.24 -0.69 1.01
CA ILE A 404 -17.76 -0.75 0.86
C ILE A 404 -17.39 -0.58 -0.61
N TYR A 405 -16.37 0.22 -0.89
CA TYR A 405 -15.81 0.39 -2.23
C TYR A 405 -14.49 -0.39 -2.39
N GLY A 406 -14.41 -1.23 -3.42
CA GLY A 406 -13.16 -1.87 -3.86
C GLY A 406 -12.56 -1.12 -5.05
N VAL A 407 -11.42 -0.46 -4.86
CA VAL A 407 -10.81 0.38 -5.89
C VAL A 407 -9.46 -0.18 -6.31
N GLY A 408 -9.26 -0.32 -7.62
CA GLY A 408 -8.07 -0.97 -8.19
C GLY A 408 -7.24 -0.02 -9.06
N SER A 409 -7.21 -0.27 -10.37
CA SER A 409 -6.30 0.36 -11.34
C SER A 409 -6.26 1.88 -11.33
N SER A 410 -7.35 2.55 -10.97
CA SER A 410 -7.41 4.02 -10.93
C SER A 410 -6.44 4.64 -9.93
N LEU A 411 -6.10 3.91 -8.85
CA LEU A 411 -5.24 4.41 -7.78
C LEU A 411 -3.74 4.47 -8.13
N LEU A 412 -3.31 3.79 -9.19
CA LEU A 412 -1.91 3.75 -9.64
C LEU A 412 -1.66 4.57 -10.91
N LYS A 413 -2.65 5.30 -11.43
CA LYS A 413 -2.52 6.07 -12.68
C LYS A 413 -1.86 7.43 -12.48
N GLN A 414 -1.98 8.02 -11.29
CA GLN A 414 -1.44 9.34 -10.99
C GLN A 414 0.05 9.24 -10.68
N LYS A 415 0.85 10.17 -11.22
CA LYS A 415 2.25 10.39 -10.84
C LYS A 415 2.42 11.82 -10.33
N ILE A 416 3.15 11.96 -9.25
CA ILE A 416 3.53 13.24 -8.67
C ILE A 416 5.05 13.28 -8.59
N ASP A 417 5.64 14.27 -9.28
CA ASP A 417 7.07 14.49 -9.26
C ASP A 417 7.47 15.27 -8.01
N PHE A 418 8.61 14.90 -7.45
CA PHE A 418 9.27 15.60 -6.36
C PHE A 418 10.63 16.08 -6.81
N THR A 419 11.15 17.09 -6.15
CA THR A 419 12.47 17.68 -6.46
C THR A 419 13.20 17.91 -5.15
N GLY A 420 14.53 17.69 -5.19
CA GLY A 420 15.47 18.12 -4.17
C GLY A 420 16.35 19.23 -4.73
N ASP A 421 16.56 20.31 -3.96
CA ASP A 421 17.46 21.40 -4.34
C ASP A 421 18.31 21.83 -3.12
N ILE A 422 19.61 22.06 -3.34
CA ILE A 422 20.44 22.81 -2.39
C ILE A 422 20.01 24.27 -2.49
N VAL A 423 19.71 24.88 -1.34
CA VAL A 423 19.24 26.27 -1.27
C VAL A 423 20.07 27.16 -0.35
N MET A 424 20.93 26.57 0.49
CA MET A 424 21.92 27.29 1.29
C MET A 424 23.27 26.60 1.24
N LEU A 425 24.32 27.43 1.33
CA LEU A 425 25.73 27.01 1.41
C LEU A 425 26.40 27.80 2.54
N ASN A 426 26.92 27.10 3.54
CA ASN A 426 27.62 27.68 4.68
C ASN A 426 26.86 28.86 5.33
N GLY A 427 25.54 28.69 5.51
CA GLY A 427 24.67 29.69 6.14
C GLY A 427 24.21 30.83 5.24
N LYS A 428 24.57 30.84 3.94
CA LYS A 428 24.14 31.84 2.97
C LYS A 428 23.26 31.23 1.90
N GLU A 429 22.29 31.97 1.39
CA GLU A 429 21.49 31.55 0.26
C GLU A 429 22.37 31.24 -0.95
N CYS A 430 22.18 30.06 -1.51
CA CYS A 430 22.88 29.59 -2.69
C CYS A 430 21.98 28.58 -3.42
N ALA A 431 21.20 29.04 -4.36
CA ALA A 431 20.26 28.23 -5.08
C ALA A 431 20.32 28.48 -6.60
N LYS A 432 19.88 27.52 -7.37
CA LYS A 432 19.65 27.69 -8.80
C LYS A 432 18.67 28.86 -9.04
N TYR A 433 18.89 29.64 -10.09
CA TYR A 433 17.96 30.71 -10.49
C TYR A 433 16.51 30.26 -10.53
N GLY A 434 15.62 31.01 -9.89
CA GLY A 434 14.22 30.65 -9.71
C GLY A 434 13.96 29.63 -8.61
N ARG A 435 14.96 29.30 -7.79
CA ARG A 435 14.87 28.54 -6.55
C ARG A 435 15.30 29.42 -5.38
N GLY A 436 14.95 29.01 -4.16
CA GLY A 436 15.33 29.70 -2.92
C GLY A 436 14.81 28.90 -1.73
N VAL A 437 15.11 29.37 -0.54
CA VAL A 437 14.57 28.79 0.69
C VAL A 437 13.06 29.05 0.72
N VAL A 438 12.27 27.99 0.89
CA VAL A 438 10.82 28.09 1.12
C VAL A 438 10.52 27.93 2.61
N ASP A 439 9.32 28.32 3.02
CA ASP A 439 8.88 28.12 4.41
C ASP A 439 8.92 26.63 4.78
N HIS A 440 9.60 26.32 5.86
CA HIS A 440 9.72 24.99 6.44
C HIS A 440 9.31 24.96 7.93
N SER A 441 8.53 25.93 8.37
CA SER A 441 8.06 26.04 9.76
C SER A 441 7.20 24.86 10.23
N ARG A 442 6.56 24.15 9.29
CA ARG A 442 5.78 22.93 9.56
C ARG A 442 6.65 21.69 9.78
N LEU A 443 7.92 21.73 9.40
CA LEU A 443 8.79 20.56 9.49
C LEU A 443 9.25 20.34 10.92
N GLU A 444 9.02 19.14 11.43
CA GLU A 444 9.51 18.76 12.75
C GLU A 444 10.90 18.14 12.66
N LYS A 445 11.74 18.40 13.66
CA LYS A 445 13.06 17.76 13.75
C LYS A 445 12.91 16.27 13.98
N VAL A 446 13.65 15.49 13.18
CA VAL A 446 13.69 14.03 13.33
C VAL A 446 14.66 13.66 14.43
N GLU A 447 14.12 13.14 15.53
CA GLU A 447 14.90 12.55 16.63
C GLU A 447 14.76 11.04 16.55
N MET A 448 15.89 10.34 16.31
CA MET A 448 15.95 8.89 16.36
C MET A 448 16.93 8.48 17.47
N ASN A 449 16.40 7.82 18.49
CA ASN A 449 17.18 7.23 19.57
C ASN A 449 17.99 6.02 19.12
#